data_d126dc1de58b51934c0646a8df1fad34
#
_entry.id   d126dc1de58b51934c0646a8df1fad34
#
_cell.length_a   1.000
_cell.length_b   1.000
_cell.length_c   1.000
_cell.angle_alpha   90.00
_cell.angle_beta   90.00
_cell.angle_gamma   90.00
#
_symmetry.space_group_name_H-M   'P 1'
#
loop_
_entity.id
_entity.type
_entity.pdbx_description
1 polymer ?
#
loop_
_entity_poly.entity_id
_entity_poly.type
_entity_poly.pdbx_seq_one_letter_code
_entity_poly.pdbx_strand_id
1 'polypeptide(L)'
;MSKLKLILNKLRNSAIARDEKSFNNYPFGKKPHTDRNTYLSIWKEAKGKEYLVVDNYENESGFSIDKEWFNNLALITQVVKKESEICYQHGRLLYSTLCQTIENNRINSINIMETGTARGFSALCMAKALDDNNQSGKIITIDPLPNNVSMFWNCISDLDGEKTRKELLEKYSTIIEKYIWFAEGKSQVFLKALEVNRVHFAFLDGAHNYEDVKLEIEYLIPRQKKGDIIFFDDFHDTLYPGIVKAVKELETSRKYRLKIISVNEKRSYAIGENIV
;
A
#
# COMPACT_ATOMS: atom_id res chain seq x y z
N MET A 1 -34.59 -6.11 19.56
CA MET A 1 -33.11 -6.36 19.61
C MET A 1 -32.78 -6.90 20.99
N SER A 2 -32.10 -8.04 21.10
CA SER A 2 -31.80 -8.63 22.42
C SER A 2 -30.77 -7.79 23.18
N LYS A 3 -30.87 -7.74 24.52
CA LYS A 3 -29.89 -7.07 25.43
C LYS A 3 -28.44 -7.48 25.11
N LEU A 4 -28.23 -8.70 24.64
CA LEU A 4 -26.92 -9.23 24.26
C LEU A 4 -26.32 -8.50 23.03
N LYS A 5 -27.16 -8.20 22.02
CA LYS A 5 -26.73 -7.44 20.82
C LYS A 5 -26.34 -5.99 21.16
N LEU A 6 -27.02 -5.41 22.15
CA LEU A 6 -26.70 -4.05 22.63
C LEU A 6 -25.39 -4.02 23.41
N ILE A 7 -25.10 -5.05 24.21
CA ILE A 7 -23.85 -5.21 24.96
C ILE A 7 -22.67 -5.45 24.01
N LEU A 8 -22.84 -6.36 23.03
CA LEU A 8 -21.82 -6.62 22.00
C LEU A 8 -21.51 -5.38 21.15
N ASN A 9 -22.52 -4.60 20.78
CA ASN A 9 -22.31 -3.33 20.07
C ASN A 9 -21.62 -2.28 20.95
N LYS A 10 -21.94 -2.19 22.25
CA LYS A 10 -21.22 -1.30 23.18
C LYS A 10 -19.77 -1.72 23.37
N LEU A 11 -19.49 -3.02 23.50
CA LEU A 11 -18.12 -3.54 23.62
C LEU A 11 -17.32 -3.33 22.32
N ARG A 12 -17.94 -3.59 21.19
CA ARG A 12 -17.34 -3.32 19.87
C ARG A 12 -17.04 -1.83 19.65
N ASN A 13 -17.99 -0.95 19.97
CA ASN A 13 -17.79 0.50 19.86
C ASN A 13 -16.76 1.03 20.89
N SER A 14 -16.67 0.44 22.08
CA SER A 14 -15.62 0.80 23.06
C SER A 14 -14.24 0.27 22.66
N ALA A 15 -14.17 -0.88 22.01
CA ALA A 15 -12.91 -1.41 21.44
C ALA A 15 -12.45 -0.55 20.27
N ILE A 16 -13.34 -0.19 19.33
CA ILE A 16 -13.06 0.72 18.20
C ILE A 16 -12.60 2.10 18.72
N ALA A 17 -13.28 2.66 19.71
CA ALA A 17 -12.88 3.96 20.30
C ALA A 17 -11.55 3.89 21.08
N ARG A 18 -11.20 2.73 21.66
CA ARG A 18 -9.87 2.48 22.26
C ARG A 18 -8.79 2.34 21.21
N ASP A 19 -9.10 1.65 20.10
CA ASP A 19 -8.19 1.49 18.96
C ASP A 19 -7.92 2.83 18.27
N GLU A 20 -8.93 3.68 18.06
CA GLU A 20 -8.72 5.03 17.48
C GLU A 20 -7.86 5.93 18.38
N LYS A 21 -8.05 5.90 19.72
CA LYS A 21 -7.20 6.65 20.65
C LYS A 21 -5.78 6.09 20.73
N SER A 22 -5.63 4.77 20.70
CA SER A 22 -4.33 4.09 20.66
C SER A 22 -3.61 4.36 19.34
N PHE A 23 -4.33 4.32 18.23
CA PHE A 23 -3.80 4.59 16.90
C PHE A 23 -3.28 6.04 16.76
N ASN A 24 -4.00 7.05 17.28
CA ASN A 24 -3.58 8.45 17.18
C ASN A 24 -2.34 8.80 18.03
N ASN A 25 -2.11 8.09 19.15
CA ASN A 25 -0.99 8.39 20.05
C ASN A 25 0.19 7.42 19.88
N TYR A 26 -0.08 6.12 19.68
CA TYR A 26 0.92 5.07 19.59
C TYR A 26 0.45 3.98 18.63
N PRO A 27 0.37 4.27 17.34
CA PRO A 27 -0.27 3.37 16.35
C PRO A 27 0.36 2.00 16.28
N PHE A 28 1.65 1.90 16.55
CA PHE A 28 2.40 0.64 16.51
C PHE A 28 3.01 0.24 17.87
N GLY A 29 2.57 0.88 18.98
CA GLY A 29 3.04 0.58 20.34
C GLY A 29 3.94 1.66 20.93
N LYS A 30 4.32 1.45 22.22
CA LYS A 30 5.06 2.43 23.05
C LYS A 30 6.52 2.04 23.30
N LYS A 31 7.00 0.97 22.66
CA LYS A 31 8.36 0.45 22.79
C LYS A 31 8.63 -0.54 21.66
N PRO A 32 9.89 -0.91 21.40
CA PRO A 32 10.22 -2.00 20.47
C PRO A 32 9.47 -3.28 20.82
N HIS A 33 8.95 -3.97 19.83
CA HIS A 33 8.15 -5.18 20.00
C HIS A 33 8.99 -6.43 20.26
N THR A 34 10.25 -6.42 19.83
CA THR A 34 11.18 -7.53 19.98
C THR A 34 12.62 -7.06 19.79
N ASP A 35 13.57 -7.99 19.91
CA ASP A 35 15.01 -7.76 19.74
C ASP A 35 15.45 -7.83 18.26
N ARG A 36 16.70 -7.43 18.01
CA ARG A 36 17.34 -7.40 16.69
C ARG A 36 17.41 -8.78 16.02
N ASN A 37 17.73 -9.81 16.79
CA ASN A 37 17.87 -11.16 16.24
C ASN A 37 16.55 -11.70 15.75
N THR A 38 15.46 -11.43 16.47
CA THR A 38 14.11 -11.80 16.08
C THR A 38 13.69 -11.07 14.78
N TYR A 39 13.90 -9.75 14.66
CA TYR A 39 13.60 -9.03 13.41
C TYR A 39 14.41 -9.58 12.23
N LEU A 40 15.71 -9.84 12.43
CA LEU A 40 16.55 -10.41 11.38
C LEU A 40 16.16 -11.84 11.00
N SER A 41 15.68 -12.64 11.96
CA SER A 41 15.16 -13.98 11.69
C SER A 41 13.89 -13.93 10.83
N ILE A 42 12.93 -13.07 11.21
CA ILE A 42 11.71 -12.83 10.42
C ILE A 42 12.06 -12.37 9.00
N TRP A 43 12.99 -11.46 8.87
CA TRP A 43 13.44 -10.97 7.57
C TRP A 43 14.09 -12.07 6.72
N LYS A 44 14.99 -12.87 7.30
CA LYS A 44 15.64 -13.98 6.59
C LYS A 44 14.61 -15.01 6.10
N GLU A 45 13.63 -15.33 6.93
CA GLU A 45 12.54 -16.22 6.55
C GLU A 45 11.71 -15.62 5.40
N ALA A 46 11.24 -14.38 5.55
CA ALA A 46 10.36 -13.74 4.58
C ALA A 46 11.03 -13.56 3.20
N LYS A 47 12.31 -13.14 3.17
CA LYS A 47 13.05 -12.97 1.91
C LYS A 47 13.47 -14.27 1.24
N GLY A 48 13.54 -15.36 2.00
CA GLY A 48 13.88 -16.69 1.49
C GLY A 48 12.71 -17.45 0.88
N LYS A 49 11.47 -16.93 1.02
CA LYS A 49 10.28 -17.57 0.44
C LYS A 49 10.21 -17.32 -1.06
N GLU A 50 9.87 -18.39 -1.78
CA GLU A 50 9.62 -18.33 -3.21
C GLU A 50 8.13 -18.06 -3.48
N TYR A 51 7.87 -17.23 -4.48
CA TYR A 51 6.53 -16.87 -4.92
C TYR A 51 6.45 -16.96 -6.44
N LEU A 52 6.31 -18.18 -6.96
CA LEU A 52 6.34 -18.49 -8.40
C LEU A 52 5.37 -17.63 -9.22
N VAL A 53 4.21 -17.30 -8.68
CA VAL A 53 3.24 -16.45 -9.37
C VAL A 53 3.77 -15.03 -9.57
N VAL A 54 4.55 -14.52 -8.60
CA VAL A 54 5.19 -13.20 -8.69
C VAL A 54 6.40 -13.24 -9.63
N ASP A 55 7.21 -14.30 -9.52
CA ASP A 55 8.36 -14.51 -10.41
C ASP A 55 7.91 -14.61 -11.88
N ASN A 56 6.84 -15.36 -12.14
CA ASN A 56 6.24 -15.45 -13.47
C ASN A 56 5.70 -14.10 -13.95
N TYR A 57 5.06 -13.32 -13.07
CA TYR A 57 4.58 -12.00 -13.42
C TYR A 57 5.71 -11.04 -13.81
N GLU A 58 6.82 -11.03 -13.05
CA GLU A 58 8.02 -10.25 -13.41
C GLU A 58 8.63 -10.70 -14.74
N ASN A 59 8.71 -12.02 -14.97
CA ASN A 59 9.22 -12.57 -16.25
C ASN A 59 8.33 -12.18 -17.43
N GLU A 60 7.00 -12.27 -17.28
CA GLU A 60 6.04 -11.88 -18.32
C GLU A 60 6.07 -10.38 -18.62
N SER A 61 6.24 -9.56 -17.61
CA SER A 61 6.33 -8.10 -17.76
C SER A 61 7.67 -7.63 -18.33
N GLY A 62 8.73 -8.42 -18.16
CA GLY A 62 10.10 -8.05 -18.49
C GLY A 62 10.78 -7.15 -17.45
N PHE A 63 10.12 -6.86 -16.33
CA PHE A 63 10.60 -5.96 -15.29
C PHE A 63 10.64 -6.62 -13.92
N SER A 64 11.76 -6.48 -13.22
CA SER A 64 11.93 -6.93 -11.83
C SER A 64 12.68 -5.90 -11.02
N ILE A 65 12.25 -5.67 -9.79
CA ILE A 65 12.94 -4.77 -8.87
C ILE A 65 14.22 -5.41 -8.36
N ASP A 66 15.29 -4.62 -8.15
CA ASP A 66 16.52 -5.11 -7.54
C ASP A 66 16.22 -5.77 -6.19
N LYS A 67 16.55 -7.05 -6.07
CA LYS A 67 16.20 -7.88 -4.91
C LYS A 67 16.88 -7.43 -3.63
N GLU A 68 18.09 -6.90 -3.72
CA GLU A 68 18.83 -6.44 -2.53
C GLU A 68 18.22 -5.14 -2.02
N TRP A 69 18.00 -4.16 -2.89
CA TRP A 69 17.36 -2.89 -2.55
C TRP A 69 15.96 -3.14 -1.95
N PHE A 70 15.16 -3.98 -2.59
CA PHE A 70 13.82 -4.35 -2.18
C PHE A 70 13.75 -4.98 -0.78
N ASN A 71 14.60 -5.98 -0.52
CA ASN A 71 14.64 -6.64 0.78
C ASN A 71 15.21 -5.75 1.88
N ASN A 72 16.15 -4.86 1.58
CA ASN A 72 16.67 -3.88 2.52
C ASN A 72 15.60 -2.84 2.90
N LEU A 73 14.78 -2.38 1.95
CA LEU A 73 13.62 -1.54 2.22
C LEU A 73 12.59 -2.29 3.08
N ALA A 74 12.28 -3.54 2.73
CA ALA A 74 11.33 -4.37 3.48
C ALA A 74 11.76 -4.57 4.94
N LEU A 75 13.04 -4.68 5.24
CA LEU A 75 13.55 -4.86 6.60
C LEU A 75 13.09 -3.75 7.55
N ILE A 76 13.05 -2.51 7.08
CA ILE A 76 12.68 -1.36 7.92
C ILE A 76 11.20 -0.96 7.79
N THR A 77 10.48 -1.50 6.79
CA THR A 77 9.10 -1.08 6.51
C THR A 77 8.07 -2.20 6.60
N GLN A 78 8.42 -3.45 6.31
CA GLN A 78 7.50 -4.58 6.22
C GLN A 78 7.77 -5.69 7.24
N VAL A 79 9.01 -5.78 7.73
CA VAL A 79 9.39 -6.78 8.73
C VAL A 79 8.96 -6.29 10.11
N VAL A 80 7.81 -6.80 10.55
CA VAL A 80 7.13 -6.42 11.80
C VAL A 80 6.90 -7.65 12.67
N LYS A 81 6.80 -7.46 13.98
CA LYS A 81 6.38 -8.52 14.90
C LYS A 81 4.85 -8.60 14.89
N LYS A 82 4.30 -9.66 14.29
CA LYS A 82 2.86 -9.98 14.23
C LYS A 82 2.66 -11.49 14.18
N GLU A 83 1.41 -11.95 14.38
CA GLU A 83 1.07 -13.38 14.33
C GLU A 83 0.96 -13.91 12.89
N SER A 84 0.48 -13.07 11.97
CA SER A 84 0.34 -13.47 10.58
C SER A 84 1.69 -13.49 9.85
N GLU A 85 1.78 -14.31 8.82
CA GLU A 85 2.95 -14.40 7.95
C GLU A 85 3.31 -13.05 7.33
N ILE A 86 4.61 -12.77 7.22
CA ILE A 86 5.13 -11.60 6.50
C ILE A 86 5.15 -11.92 5.01
N CYS A 87 4.38 -11.14 4.25
CA CYS A 87 4.40 -11.16 2.79
C CYS A 87 4.36 -9.72 2.28
N TYR A 88 5.37 -9.32 1.53
CA TYR A 88 5.51 -7.96 0.97
C TYR A 88 5.66 -7.95 -0.56
N GLN A 89 5.14 -9.00 -1.22
CA GLN A 89 5.31 -9.19 -2.67
C GLN A 89 4.54 -8.17 -3.52
N HIS A 90 3.57 -7.45 -2.94
CA HIS A 90 2.92 -6.32 -3.61
C HIS A 90 3.92 -5.28 -4.14
N GLY A 91 5.03 -5.04 -3.43
CA GLY A 91 6.05 -4.10 -3.90
C GLY A 91 6.71 -4.51 -5.22
N ARG A 92 6.94 -5.83 -5.44
CA ARG A 92 7.45 -6.37 -6.73
C ARG A 92 6.42 -6.19 -7.84
N LEU A 93 5.17 -6.55 -7.54
CA LEU A 93 4.07 -6.42 -8.50
C LEU A 93 3.79 -4.96 -8.88
N LEU A 94 3.80 -4.04 -7.90
CA LEU A 94 3.67 -2.60 -8.14
C LEU A 94 4.78 -2.07 -9.04
N TYR A 95 6.03 -2.42 -8.74
CA TYR A 95 7.19 -2.03 -9.54
C TYR A 95 7.04 -2.51 -11.00
N SER A 96 6.81 -3.82 -11.20
CA SER A 96 6.71 -4.43 -12.53
C SER A 96 5.53 -3.89 -13.33
N THR A 97 4.35 -3.75 -12.68
CA THR A 97 3.16 -3.20 -13.33
C THR A 97 3.36 -1.75 -13.75
N LEU A 98 4.00 -0.95 -12.89
CA LEU A 98 4.27 0.45 -13.19
C LEU A 98 5.30 0.62 -14.31
N CYS A 99 6.40 -0.15 -14.32
CA CYS A 99 7.37 -0.16 -15.41
C CYS A 99 6.71 -0.52 -16.75
N GLN A 100 5.87 -1.55 -16.77
CA GLN A 100 5.12 -1.94 -17.97
C GLN A 100 4.14 -0.84 -18.42
N THR A 101 3.49 -0.16 -17.46
CA THR A 101 2.59 0.97 -17.74
C THR A 101 3.34 2.13 -18.39
N ILE A 102 4.55 2.45 -17.89
CA ILE A 102 5.41 3.51 -18.44
C ILE A 102 5.82 3.16 -19.88
N GLU A 103 6.29 1.96 -20.10
CA GLU A 103 6.73 1.49 -21.43
C GLU A 103 5.59 1.52 -22.46
N ASN A 104 4.44 0.96 -22.10
CA ASN A 104 3.30 0.81 -23.00
C ASN A 104 2.65 2.15 -23.38
N ASN A 105 2.59 3.11 -22.46
CA ASN A 105 1.81 4.33 -22.66
C ASN A 105 2.63 5.54 -23.11
N ARG A 106 3.97 5.48 -23.11
CA ARG A 106 4.89 6.57 -23.48
C ARG A 106 4.51 7.91 -22.85
N ILE A 107 4.24 7.90 -21.55
CA ILE A 107 3.76 9.06 -20.80
C ILE A 107 4.93 10.00 -20.49
N ASN A 108 4.81 11.30 -20.78
CA ASN A 108 5.86 12.27 -20.47
C ASN A 108 6.04 12.49 -18.96
N SER A 109 4.94 12.53 -18.22
CA SER A 109 4.94 12.64 -16.75
C SER A 109 3.78 11.87 -16.17
N ILE A 110 4.04 11.05 -15.15
CA ILE A 110 3.07 10.15 -14.56
C ILE A 110 2.62 10.65 -13.17
N ASN A 111 1.31 10.76 -12.95
CA ASN A 111 0.75 11.03 -11.64
C ASN A 111 0.29 9.72 -11.03
N ILE A 112 0.79 9.44 -9.84
CA ILE A 112 0.46 8.24 -9.07
C ILE A 112 -0.25 8.66 -7.80
N MET A 113 -1.28 7.93 -7.42
CA MET A 113 -1.99 8.11 -6.16
C MET A 113 -1.92 6.83 -5.35
N GLU A 114 -1.64 6.97 -4.06
CA GLU A 114 -1.69 5.87 -3.10
C GLU A 114 -2.57 6.24 -1.92
N THR A 115 -3.39 5.31 -1.45
CA THR A 115 -4.03 5.36 -0.13
C THR A 115 -3.45 4.27 0.74
N GLY A 116 -3.04 4.61 1.99
CA GLY A 116 -2.36 3.68 2.88
C GLY A 116 -0.83 3.74 2.79
N THR A 117 -0.23 4.88 3.08
CA THR A 117 1.25 5.04 3.10
C THR A 117 1.95 4.14 4.10
N ALA A 118 1.37 3.95 5.28
CA ALA A 118 1.97 3.28 6.42
C ALA A 118 3.45 3.74 6.64
N ARG A 119 4.43 2.84 6.42
CA ARG A 119 5.86 3.14 6.53
C ARG A 119 6.50 3.59 5.21
N GLY A 120 5.73 3.70 4.12
CA GLY A 120 6.19 4.18 2.81
C GLY A 120 6.81 3.12 1.89
N PHE A 121 6.59 1.83 2.15
CA PHE A 121 7.16 0.75 1.36
C PHE A 121 6.70 0.75 -0.10
N SER A 122 5.41 0.72 -0.33
CA SER A 122 4.78 0.69 -1.65
C SER A 122 5.09 1.96 -2.45
N ALA A 123 4.97 3.14 -1.80
CA ALA A 123 5.37 4.41 -2.42
C ALA A 123 6.82 4.39 -2.90
N LEU A 124 7.75 3.83 -2.11
CA LEU A 124 9.16 3.70 -2.49
C LEU A 124 9.38 2.68 -3.60
N CYS A 125 8.65 1.56 -3.64
CA CYS A 125 8.71 0.62 -4.76
C CYS A 125 8.23 1.27 -6.07
N MET A 126 7.17 2.07 -6.02
CA MET A 126 6.69 2.84 -7.18
C MET A 126 7.67 3.96 -7.58
N ALA A 127 8.26 4.66 -6.60
CA ALA A 127 9.29 5.67 -6.87
C ALA A 127 10.55 5.07 -7.51
N LYS A 128 10.94 3.86 -7.09
CA LYS A 128 12.04 3.10 -7.70
C LYS A 128 11.74 2.77 -9.17
N ALA A 129 10.50 2.40 -9.50
CA ALA A 129 10.09 2.17 -10.89
C ALA A 129 10.23 3.46 -11.74
N LEU A 130 9.83 4.62 -11.20
CA LEU A 130 10.03 5.90 -11.87
C LEU A 130 11.52 6.22 -12.07
N ASP A 131 12.33 6.01 -11.04
CA ASP A 131 13.75 6.33 -11.06
C ASP A 131 14.54 5.45 -12.05
N ASP A 132 14.31 4.15 -12.02
CA ASP A 132 14.97 3.18 -12.92
C ASP A 132 14.63 3.41 -14.39
N ASN A 133 13.43 3.93 -14.67
CA ASN A 133 13.00 4.29 -16.03
C ASN A 133 13.33 5.73 -16.41
N ASN A 134 14.02 6.52 -15.57
CA ASN A 134 14.20 7.96 -15.75
C ASN A 134 12.89 8.69 -16.07
N GLN A 135 11.78 8.21 -15.50
CA GLN A 135 10.44 8.71 -15.77
C GLN A 135 10.12 9.91 -14.89
N SER A 136 9.70 11.02 -15.49
CA SER A 136 9.14 12.15 -14.73
C SER A 136 7.79 11.76 -14.13
N GLY A 137 7.54 12.18 -12.88
CA GLY A 137 6.26 11.89 -12.23
C GLY A 137 6.20 12.33 -10.78
N LYS A 138 5.03 12.18 -10.18
CA LYS A 138 4.81 12.40 -8.75
C LYS A 138 3.88 11.33 -8.18
N ILE A 139 4.18 10.96 -6.94
CA ILE A 139 3.39 10.04 -6.13
C ILE A 139 2.80 10.86 -4.98
N ILE A 140 1.49 10.95 -4.93
CA ILE A 140 0.76 11.49 -3.77
C ILE A 140 0.31 10.27 -2.96
N THR A 141 0.86 10.13 -1.75
CA THR A 141 0.52 9.04 -0.84
C THR A 141 -0.20 9.58 0.39
N ILE A 142 -1.39 9.04 0.68
CA ILE A 142 -2.33 9.57 1.66
C ILE A 142 -2.48 8.59 2.82
N ASP A 143 -2.25 9.07 4.06
CA ASP A 143 -2.37 8.24 5.28
C ASP A 143 -2.68 9.12 6.49
N PRO A 144 -3.51 8.67 7.44
CA PRO A 144 -3.75 9.40 8.68
C PRO A 144 -2.56 9.40 9.64
N LEU A 145 -1.53 8.58 9.42
CA LEU A 145 -0.32 8.57 10.23
C LEU A 145 0.49 9.85 10.02
N PRO A 146 0.93 10.53 11.10
CA PRO A 146 1.69 11.76 11.00
C PRO A 146 3.08 11.53 10.40
N ASN A 147 3.52 12.52 9.61
CA ASN A 147 4.83 12.47 8.95
C ASN A 147 5.97 12.95 9.86
N ASN A 148 5.69 13.91 10.75
CA ASN A 148 6.68 14.64 11.54
C ASN A 148 6.58 14.36 13.05
N VAL A 149 5.87 13.30 13.46
CA VAL A 149 5.79 12.87 14.85
C VAL A 149 6.65 11.64 15.04
N SER A 150 7.55 11.68 16.02
CA SER A 150 8.37 10.52 16.37
C SER A 150 7.53 9.45 17.05
N MET A 151 7.67 8.21 16.64
CA MET A 151 6.95 7.07 17.18
C MET A 151 7.75 5.77 16.95
N PHE A 152 7.36 4.71 17.63
CA PHE A 152 7.78 3.35 17.30
C PHE A 152 6.98 2.83 16.11
N TRP A 153 7.66 2.16 15.19
CA TRP A 153 7.10 1.69 13.91
C TRP A 153 6.88 0.17 13.86
N ASN A 154 7.10 -0.54 14.96
CA ASN A 154 7.13 -2.00 15.01
C ASN A 154 8.08 -2.58 13.95
N CYS A 155 9.29 -2.09 13.90
CA CYS A 155 10.34 -2.58 13.00
C CYS A 155 11.71 -2.51 13.66
N ILE A 156 12.74 -3.03 13.01
CA ILE A 156 14.11 -3.10 13.55
C ILE A 156 14.67 -1.72 13.93
N SER A 157 14.24 -0.66 13.27
CA SER A 157 14.70 0.71 13.55
C SER A 157 14.27 1.24 14.91
N ASP A 158 13.23 0.64 15.53
CA ASP A 158 12.75 1.00 16.87
C ASP A 158 13.79 0.74 17.97
N LEU A 159 14.77 -0.11 17.70
CA LEU A 159 15.84 -0.41 18.63
C LEU A 159 16.81 0.78 18.82
N ASP A 160 16.75 1.74 17.93
CA ASP A 160 17.52 2.99 17.99
C ASP A 160 16.66 4.18 18.52
N GLY A 161 15.44 3.90 19.01
CA GLY A 161 14.49 4.87 19.54
C GLY A 161 13.34 5.20 18.60
N GLU A 162 12.46 6.12 19.05
CA GLU A 162 11.36 6.64 18.23
C GLU A 162 11.89 7.45 17.05
N LYS A 163 11.22 7.35 15.89
CA LYS A 163 11.57 8.06 14.66
C LYS A 163 10.35 8.65 14.00
N THR A 164 10.51 9.79 13.38
CA THR A 164 9.57 10.29 12.37
C THR A 164 9.64 9.41 11.12
N ARG A 165 8.63 9.47 10.23
CA ARG A 165 8.71 8.75 8.94
C ARG A 165 9.92 9.19 8.12
N LYS A 166 10.26 10.49 8.15
CA LYS A 166 11.43 11.03 7.47
C LYS A 166 12.74 10.38 7.97
N GLU A 167 12.93 10.29 9.29
CA GLU A 167 14.12 9.63 9.88
C GLU A 167 14.15 8.12 9.61
N LEU A 168 12.98 7.45 9.66
CA LEU A 168 12.86 6.03 9.30
C LEU A 168 13.35 5.76 7.87
N LEU A 169 13.02 6.66 6.95
CA LEU A 169 13.29 6.53 5.52
C LEU A 169 14.50 7.36 5.03
N GLU A 170 15.33 7.89 5.92
CA GLU A 170 16.43 8.81 5.59
C GLU A 170 17.35 8.27 4.48
N LYS A 171 17.63 6.97 4.50
CA LYS A 171 18.45 6.28 3.47
C LYS A 171 17.89 6.45 2.04
N TYR A 172 16.60 6.73 1.92
CA TYR A 172 15.87 6.87 0.66
C TYR A 172 15.48 8.33 0.36
N SER A 173 16.03 9.31 1.09
CA SER A 173 15.67 10.73 1.01
C SER A 173 15.71 11.29 -0.42
N THR A 174 16.75 10.99 -1.18
CA THR A 174 16.91 11.45 -2.57
C THR A 174 15.75 11.05 -3.47
N ILE A 175 15.33 9.79 -3.42
CA ILE A 175 14.22 9.29 -4.24
C ILE A 175 12.87 9.81 -3.72
N ILE A 176 12.74 9.99 -2.41
CA ILE A 176 11.56 10.58 -1.77
C ILE A 176 11.39 12.02 -2.23
N GLU A 177 12.41 12.86 -2.11
CA GLU A 177 12.36 14.28 -2.51
C GLU A 177 12.05 14.45 -3.99
N LYS A 178 12.54 13.55 -4.83
CA LYS A 178 12.31 13.57 -6.26
C LYS A 178 10.87 13.23 -6.63
N TYR A 179 10.26 12.23 -5.98
CA TYR A 179 9.02 11.64 -6.46
C TYR A 179 7.83 11.67 -5.50
N ILE A 180 8.01 11.69 -4.16
CA ILE A 180 6.95 11.38 -3.20
C ILE A 180 6.48 12.61 -2.46
N TRP A 181 5.16 12.81 -2.40
CA TRP A 181 4.47 13.74 -1.53
C TRP A 181 3.64 12.97 -0.50
N PHE A 182 4.01 13.09 0.76
CA PHE A 182 3.26 12.53 1.86
C PHE A 182 2.13 13.48 2.26
N ALA A 183 0.90 13.01 2.13
CA ALA A 183 -0.31 13.73 2.52
C ALA A 183 -0.87 13.11 3.81
N GLU A 184 -0.89 13.89 4.90
CA GLU A 184 -1.41 13.46 6.18
C GLU A 184 -2.91 13.69 6.26
N GLY A 185 -3.69 12.62 6.38
CA GLY A 185 -5.15 12.66 6.52
C GLY A 185 -5.84 11.41 6.03
N LYS A 186 -7.13 11.32 6.32
CA LYS A 186 -7.99 10.26 5.80
C LYS A 186 -8.28 10.49 4.31
N SER A 187 -8.20 9.44 3.49
CA SER A 187 -8.44 9.53 2.04
C SER A 187 -9.81 10.13 1.73
N GLN A 188 -10.87 9.75 2.47
CA GLN A 188 -12.23 10.25 2.31
C GLN A 188 -12.35 11.80 2.47
N VAL A 189 -11.46 12.40 3.27
CA VAL A 189 -11.42 13.86 3.45
C VAL A 189 -10.50 14.50 2.42
N PHE A 190 -9.31 13.92 2.24
CA PHE A 190 -8.29 14.48 1.36
C PHE A 190 -8.72 14.50 -0.10
N LEU A 191 -9.33 13.42 -0.59
CA LEU A 191 -9.77 13.31 -1.99
C LEU A 191 -10.86 14.32 -2.37
N LYS A 192 -11.65 14.82 -1.40
CA LYS A 192 -12.65 15.87 -1.65
C LYS A 192 -12.01 17.23 -1.98
N ALA A 193 -10.79 17.48 -1.51
CA ALA A 193 -10.06 18.71 -1.71
C ALA A 193 -8.93 18.60 -2.74
N LEU A 194 -8.57 17.37 -3.12
CA LEU A 194 -7.47 17.11 -4.05
C LEU A 194 -7.97 17.26 -5.50
N GLU A 195 -7.41 18.25 -6.22
CA GLU A 195 -7.65 18.41 -7.64
C GLU A 195 -6.44 17.94 -8.45
N VAL A 196 -6.57 16.75 -9.06
CA VAL A 196 -5.60 16.18 -9.99
C VAL A 196 -6.32 15.90 -11.30
N ASN A 197 -5.80 16.38 -12.41
CA ASN A 197 -6.45 16.23 -13.72
C ASN A 197 -6.46 14.76 -14.20
N ARG A 198 -5.37 14.03 -13.97
CA ARG A 198 -5.24 12.62 -14.37
C ARG A 198 -4.42 11.85 -13.34
N VAL A 199 -4.88 10.65 -13.01
CA VAL A 199 -4.15 9.65 -12.20
C VAL A 199 -3.87 8.45 -13.10
N HIS A 200 -2.62 8.27 -13.50
CA HIS A 200 -2.23 7.22 -14.42
C HIS A 200 -2.11 5.86 -13.74
N PHE A 201 -1.73 5.88 -12.48
CA PHE A 201 -1.57 4.69 -11.66
C PHE A 201 -2.07 4.97 -10.24
N ALA A 202 -2.92 4.11 -9.72
CA ALA A 202 -3.39 4.20 -8.35
C ALA A 202 -3.10 2.89 -7.59
N PHE A 203 -2.67 2.99 -6.33
CA PHE A 203 -2.58 1.88 -5.41
C PHE A 203 -3.48 2.12 -4.20
N LEU A 204 -4.47 1.25 -4.00
CA LEU A 204 -5.45 1.33 -2.93
C LEU A 204 -5.19 0.26 -1.87
N ASP A 205 -4.62 0.69 -0.72
CA ASP A 205 -4.27 -0.13 0.45
C ASP A 205 -4.60 0.61 1.77
N GLY A 206 -5.55 1.55 1.72
CA GLY A 206 -5.89 2.40 2.88
C GLY A 206 -7.08 1.89 3.66
N ALA A 207 -8.19 1.62 3.00
CA ALA A 207 -9.44 1.25 3.60
C ALA A 207 -9.91 -0.15 3.16
N HIS A 208 -10.51 -0.90 4.09
CA HIS A 208 -10.95 -2.27 3.82
C HIS A 208 -12.48 -2.42 3.79
N ASN A 209 -13.22 -1.33 4.05
CA ASN A 209 -14.68 -1.34 3.94
C ASN A 209 -15.13 -0.90 2.53
N TYR A 210 -16.33 -1.32 2.14
CA TYR A 210 -16.85 -1.08 0.80
C TYR A 210 -17.04 0.41 0.48
N GLU A 211 -17.54 1.18 1.43
CA GLU A 211 -17.89 2.60 1.21
C GLU A 211 -16.66 3.44 0.91
N ASP A 212 -15.59 3.21 1.65
CA ASP A 212 -14.34 3.97 1.48
C ASP A 212 -13.62 3.59 0.18
N VAL A 213 -13.52 2.28 -0.13
CA VAL A 213 -12.92 1.81 -1.40
C VAL A 213 -13.74 2.29 -2.60
N LYS A 214 -15.07 2.28 -2.48
CA LYS A 214 -15.94 2.81 -3.53
C LYS A 214 -15.74 4.30 -3.77
N LEU A 215 -15.61 5.10 -2.71
CA LEU A 215 -15.32 6.54 -2.83
C LEU A 215 -13.99 6.77 -3.54
N GLU A 216 -12.94 5.99 -3.21
CA GLU A 216 -11.64 6.09 -3.87
C GLU A 216 -11.72 5.72 -5.36
N ILE A 217 -12.45 4.66 -5.71
CA ILE A 217 -12.73 4.28 -7.11
C ILE A 217 -13.51 5.39 -7.84
N GLU A 218 -14.57 5.93 -7.23
CA GLU A 218 -15.37 7.01 -7.82
C GLU A 218 -14.56 8.29 -8.06
N TYR A 219 -13.58 8.58 -7.21
CA TYR A 219 -12.62 9.66 -7.44
C TYR A 219 -11.71 9.39 -8.65
N LEU A 220 -11.27 8.14 -8.84
CA LEU A 220 -10.33 7.76 -9.90
C LEU A 220 -10.97 7.67 -11.28
N ILE A 221 -12.18 7.10 -11.40
CA ILE A 221 -12.83 6.84 -12.70
C ILE A 221 -12.82 8.07 -13.65
N PRO A 222 -13.23 9.28 -13.24
CA PRO A 222 -13.23 10.44 -14.13
C PRO A 222 -11.83 11.00 -14.42
N ARG A 223 -10.81 10.52 -13.70
CA ARG A 223 -9.40 10.96 -13.81
C ARG A 223 -8.51 9.95 -14.51
N GLN A 224 -9.08 8.85 -14.99
CA GLN A 224 -8.35 7.82 -15.71
C GLN A 224 -8.78 7.74 -17.18
N LYS A 225 -7.84 7.31 -18.02
CA LYS A 225 -8.01 7.09 -19.46
C LYS A 225 -7.53 5.68 -19.79
N LYS A 226 -7.78 5.24 -21.01
CA LYS A 226 -7.30 3.96 -21.52
C LYS A 226 -5.81 3.73 -21.19
N GLY A 227 -5.52 2.57 -20.63
CA GLY A 227 -4.19 2.14 -20.19
C GLY A 227 -3.81 2.57 -18.78
N ASP A 228 -4.62 3.40 -18.08
CA ASP A 228 -4.38 3.73 -16.69
C ASP A 228 -4.78 2.57 -15.75
N ILE A 229 -4.11 2.47 -14.62
CA ILE A 229 -4.18 1.32 -13.71
C ILE A 229 -4.76 1.71 -12.34
N ILE A 230 -5.59 0.84 -11.79
CA ILE A 230 -5.90 0.80 -10.35
C ILE A 230 -5.44 -0.55 -9.82
N PHE A 231 -4.52 -0.54 -8.86
CA PHE A 231 -4.03 -1.71 -8.16
C PHE A 231 -4.65 -1.76 -6.76
N PHE A 232 -5.26 -2.88 -6.39
CA PHE A 232 -5.90 -3.10 -5.10
C PHE A 232 -5.11 -4.12 -4.30
N ASP A 233 -4.76 -3.79 -3.03
CA ASP A 233 -4.31 -4.77 -2.05
C ASP A 233 -5.51 -5.52 -1.44
N ASP A 234 -5.21 -6.57 -0.69
CA ASP A 234 -6.16 -7.30 0.15
C ASP A 234 -7.43 -7.80 -0.57
N PHE A 235 -7.31 -8.18 -1.86
CA PHE A 235 -8.43 -8.76 -2.62
C PHE A 235 -8.71 -10.19 -2.16
N HIS A 236 -9.50 -10.34 -1.07
CA HIS A 236 -9.81 -11.63 -0.48
C HIS A 236 -11.26 -11.71 0.00
N ASP A 237 -12.05 -12.63 -0.57
CA ASP A 237 -13.51 -12.73 -0.36
C ASP A 237 -13.91 -12.84 1.13
N THR A 238 -13.17 -13.60 1.92
CA THR A 238 -13.51 -13.84 3.33
C THR A 238 -12.96 -12.78 4.27
N LEU A 239 -11.73 -12.30 4.04
CA LEU A 239 -11.07 -11.36 4.92
C LEU A 239 -11.52 -9.92 4.67
N TYR A 240 -11.71 -9.56 3.39
CA TYR A 240 -12.01 -8.19 2.97
C TYR A 240 -13.15 -8.13 1.93
N PRO A 241 -14.37 -8.62 2.27
CA PRO A 241 -15.49 -8.69 1.33
C PRO A 241 -15.92 -7.33 0.79
N GLY A 242 -15.63 -6.24 1.50
CA GLY A 242 -15.90 -4.87 1.06
C GLY A 242 -15.08 -4.47 -0.16
N ILE A 243 -13.78 -4.78 -0.16
CA ILE A 243 -12.88 -4.56 -1.30
C ILE A 243 -13.36 -5.37 -2.50
N VAL A 244 -13.58 -6.68 -2.30
CA VAL A 244 -14.01 -7.58 -3.37
C VAL A 244 -15.30 -7.11 -4.02
N LYS A 245 -16.28 -6.65 -3.22
CA LYS A 245 -17.54 -6.09 -3.73
C LYS A 245 -17.29 -4.86 -4.60
N ALA A 246 -16.50 -3.90 -4.14
CA ALA A 246 -16.20 -2.67 -4.88
C ALA A 246 -15.45 -2.94 -6.21
N VAL A 247 -14.48 -3.86 -6.19
CA VAL A 247 -13.72 -4.27 -7.37
C VAL A 247 -14.60 -5.01 -8.39
N LYS A 248 -15.51 -5.90 -7.95
CA LYS A 248 -16.46 -6.58 -8.84
C LYS A 248 -17.45 -5.59 -9.47
N GLU A 249 -17.88 -4.54 -8.76
CA GLU A 249 -18.68 -3.46 -9.34
C GLU A 249 -17.92 -2.67 -10.41
N LEU A 250 -16.62 -2.41 -10.17
CA LEU A 250 -15.76 -1.79 -11.17
C LEU A 250 -15.67 -2.63 -12.47
N GLU A 251 -15.53 -3.95 -12.34
CA GLU A 251 -15.51 -4.88 -13.47
C GLU A 251 -16.82 -4.85 -14.26
N THR A 252 -17.97 -4.86 -13.56
CA THR A 252 -19.28 -4.82 -14.21
C THR A 252 -19.54 -3.53 -15.00
N SER A 253 -18.81 -2.45 -14.69
CA SER A 253 -18.87 -1.20 -15.45
C SER A 253 -18.39 -1.33 -16.90
N ARG A 254 -17.68 -2.43 -17.23
CA ARG A 254 -17.03 -2.71 -18.52
C ARG A 254 -16.04 -1.64 -18.98
N LYS A 255 -15.58 -0.79 -18.06
CA LYS A 255 -14.54 0.22 -18.31
C LYS A 255 -13.16 -0.27 -17.91
N TYR A 256 -13.10 -1.33 -17.09
CA TYR A 256 -11.86 -1.90 -16.60
C TYR A 256 -11.80 -3.40 -16.87
N ARG A 257 -10.63 -3.86 -17.27
CA ARG A 257 -10.26 -5.27 -17.33
C ARG A 257 -9.51 -5.63 -16.07
N LEU A 258 -9.96 -6.67 -15.35
CA LEU A 258 -9.31 -7.11 -14.12
C LEU A 258 -8.35 -8.27 -14.37
N LYS A 259 -7.21 -8.24 -13.69
CA LYS A 259 -6.28 -9.36 -13.51
C LYS A 259 -6.15 -9.61 -12.00
N ILE A 260 -6.47 -10.82 -11.55
CA ILE A 260 -6.30 -11.22 -10.15
C ILE A 260 -5.00 -12.00 -10.00
N ILE A 261 -4.21 -11.68 -8.98
CA ILE A 261 -2.95 -12.34 -8.65
C ILE A 261 -3.03 -12.87 -7.23
N SER A 262 -3.14 -14.19 -7.07
CA SER A 262 -3.17 -14.85 -5.77
C SER A 262 -1.79 -15.37 -5.43
N VAL A 263 -1.15 -14.76 -4.43
CA VAL A 263 0.22 -15.07 -4.00
C VAL A 263 0.25 -16.22 -3.01
N ASN A 264 -0.75 -16.30 -2.14
CA ASN A 264 -0.99 -17.42 -1.24
C ASN A 264 -2.49 -17.45 -0.83
N GLU A 265 -2.88 -18.36 0.05
CA GLU A 265 -4.27 -18.53 0.47
C GLU A 265 -4.91 -17.30 1.13
N LYS A 266 -4.10 -16.38 1.67
CA LYS A 266 -4.57 -15.20 2.42
C LYS A 266 -4.23 -13.88 1.73
N ARG A 267 -3.47 -13.91 0.63
CA ARG A 267 -2.97 -12.70 -0.01
C ARG A 267 -3.19 -12.75 -1.51
N SER A 268 -4.09 -11.92 -1.97
CA SER A 268 -4.38 -11.72 -3.39
C SER A 268 -4.49 -10.24 -3.71
N TYR A 269 -4.23 -9.89 -4.94
CA TYR A 269 -4.27 -8.54 -5.48
C TYR A 269 -5.19 -8.49 -6.69
N ALA A 270 -5.82 -7.35 -6.92
CA ALA A 270 -6.55 -7.10 -8.15
C ALA A 270 -5.94 -5.92 -8.90
N ILE A 271 -5.71 -6.07 -10.20
CA ILE A 271 -5.20 -5.03 -11.08
C ILE A 271 -6.27 -4.71 -12.11
N GLY A 272 -6.82 -3.50 -12.06
CA GLY A 272 -7.79 -2.98 -13.00
C GLY A 272 -7.12 -2.07 -14.02
N GLU A 273 -7.15 -2.45 -15.29
CA GLU A 273 -6.70 -1.61 -16.42
C GLU A 273 -7.91 -0.93 -17.05
N ASN A 274 -7.88 0.38 -17.16
CA ASN A 274 -8.89 1.13 -17.90
C ASN A 274 -8.78 0.83 -19.41
N ILE A 275 -9.89 0.41 -20.03
CA ILE A 275 -9.92 -0.03 -21.46
C ILE A 275 -10.69 0.92 -22.39
N VAL A 276 -11.15 2.09 -21.87
CA VAL A 276 -11.94 3.08 -22.62
C VAL A 276 -11.30 4.46 -22.64
#